data_02d849abd600a25ed2334617fbf37138
#
_entry.id   02d849abd600a25ed2334617fbf37138
#
_cell.length_a   1.000
_cell.length_b   1.000
_cell.length_c   1.000
_cell.angle_alpha   90.00
_cell.angle_beta   90.00
_cell.angle_gamma   90.00
#
_symmetry.space_group_name_H-M   'P 1'
#
loop_
_entity.id
_entity.type
_entity.pdbx_description
1 polymer ?
#
loop_
_entity_poly.entity_id
_entity_poly.type
_entity_poly.pdbx_seq_one_letter_code
_entity_poly.pdbx_strand_id
1 'polypeptide(L)'
;MVPDRIEHVPEHQKFIETLGWQWGIWGSFFIFLALLIMAPWEGPPLLMQWEISGISGATGLCLTGYEIWRHRNRTVLVKDGEQIAVYRKGRLDLILAPSEIILVKTGLQIIIQVGVGLGAFAILFTAIGIMEFFKNMQGSIVDSLLIMLPGLTCGASLVSAARTTFACAHLRVPIRNRWLTAEETVLLSTIRTQELFSIFI
;
A
#
# COMPACT_ATOMS: atom_id res chain seq x y z
N MET A 1 9.04 -15.21 -28.84
CA MET A 1 7.73 -14.61 -29.22
C MET A 1 6.98 -14.36 -27.93
N VAL A 2 6.75 -13.10 -27.61
CA VAL A 2 6.08 -12.71 -26.35
C VAL A 2 4.60 -13.09 -26.42
N PRO A 3 4.07 -13.88 -25.46
CA PRO A 3 2.66 -14.24 -25.47
C PRO A 3 1.77 -13.03 -25.14
N ASP A 4 0.62 -12.92 -25.79
CA ASP A 4 -0.34 -11.82 -25.55
C ASP A 4 -0.97 -11.85 -24.14
N ARG A 5 -0.96 -13.03 -23.50
CA ARG A 5 -1.51 -13.23 -22.15
C ARG A 5 -0.47 -13.79 -21.21
N ILE A 6 -0.44 -13.24 -20.01
CA ILE A 6 0.49 -13.62 -18.95
C ILE A 6 0.33 -15.07 -18.46
N GLU A 7 -0.83 -15.67 -18.65
CA GLU A 7 -1.15 -17.05 -18.23
C GLU A 7 -0.22 -18.09 -18.88
N HIS A 8 0.28 -17.79 -20.08
CA HIS A 8 1.17 -18.66 -20.83
C HIS A 8 2.66 -18.47 -20.50
N VAL A 9 2.98 -17.55 -19.59
CA VAL A 9 4.37 -17.28 -19.18
C VAL A 9 4.72 -18.11 -17.96
N PRO A 10 5.88 -18.77 -17.91
CA PRO A 10 6.35 -19.49 -16.74
C PRO A 10 6.53 -18.57 -15.51
N GLU A 11 6.20 -19.05 -14.32
CA GLU A 11 6.24 -18.25 -13.09
C GLU A 11 7.64 -17.73 -12.74
N HIS A 12 8.71 -18.48 -13.07
CA HIS A 12 10.08 -18.09 -12.80
C HIS A 12 10.56 -16.90 -13.66
N GLN A 13 9.87 -16.59 -14.76
CA GLN A 13 10.16 -15.44 -15.63
C GLN A 13 9.34 -14.20 -15.27
N LYS A 14 8.40 -14.31 -14.32
CA LYS A 14 7.51 -13.23 -13.92
C LYS A 14 8.11 -12.43 -12.76
N PHE A 15 8.33 -11.15 -12.95
CA PHE A 15 8.65 -10.19 -11.90
C PHE A 15 7.40 -9.42 -11.54
N ILE A 16 6.76 -9.82 -10.44
CA ILE A 16 5.48 -9.28 -10.04
C ILE A 16 5.70 -8.02 -9.19
N GLU A 17 4.99 -6.95 -9.52
CA GLU A 17 4.95 -5.74 -8.73
C GLU A 17 4.53 -6.03 -7.29
N THR A 18 5.36 -5.61 -6.34
CA THR A 18 5.08 -5.73 -4.92
C THR A 18 4.46 -4.44 -4.41
N LEU A 19 3.20 -4.51 -4.03
CA LEU A 19 2.43 -3.38 -3.51
C LEU A 19 2.35 -3.46 -1.98
N GLY A 20 2.53 -2.30 -1.33
CA GLY A 20 2.22 -2.20 0.11
C GLY A 20 0.72 -2.10 0.34
N TRP A 21 0.25 -2.55 1.50
CA TRP A 21 -1.16 -2.53 1.92
C TRP A 21 -1.60 -1.21 2.57
N GLN A 22 -1.00 -0.10 2.18
CA GLN A 22 -1.20 1.19 2.85
C GLN A 22 -2.66 1.65 2.83
N TRP A 23 -3.30 1.62 1.67
CA TRP A 23 -4.70 2.04 1.53
C TRP A 23 -5.66 1.08 2.24
N GLY A 24 -5.36 -0.23 2.25
CA GLY A 24 -6.13 -1.21 2.99
C GLY A 24 -6.04 -1.02 4.50
N ILE A 25 -4.86 -0.66 5.02
CA ILE A 25 -4.64 -0.35 6.45
C ILE A 25 -5.47 0.87 6.85
N TRP A 26 -5.40 1.98 6.09
CA TRP A 26 -6.21 3.17 6.34
C TRP A 26 -7.70 2.92 6.12
N GLY A 27 -8.06 2.11 5.13
CA GLY A 27 -9.44 1.68 4.91
C GLY A 27 -10.01 0.94 6.11
N SER A 28 -9.26 -0.01 6.67
CA SER A 28 -9.63 -0.74 7.88
C SER A 28 -9.76 0.17 9.09
N PHE A 29 -8.87 1.18 9.23
CA PHE A 29 -8.97 2.20 10.25
C PHE A 29 -10.31 2.93 10.20
N PHE A 30 -10.71 3.44 9.04
CA PHE A 30 -11.97 4.17 8.90
C PHE A 30 -13.20 3.30 9.09
N ILE A 31 -13.16 2.02 8.67
CA ILE A 31 -14.25 1.06 8.93
C ILE A 31 -14.38 0.82 10.43
N PHE A 32 -13.26 0.57 11.11
CA PHE A 32 -13.27 0.31 12.55
C PHE A 32 -13.70 1.55 13.34
N LEU A 33 -13.26 2.75 12.95
CA LEU A 33 -13.70 4.02 13.50
C LEU A 33 -15.22 4.20 13.36
N ALA A 34 -15.78 3.90 12.18
CA ALA A 34 -17.22 3.95 11.95
C ALA A 34 -17.99 3.02 12.88
N LEU A 35 -17.49 1.79 13.07
CA LEU A 35 -18.11 0.82 13.99
C LEU A 35 -18.02 1.26 15.45
N LEU A 36 -16.89 1.84 15.87
CA LEU A 36 -16.74 2.37 17.22
C LEU A 36 -17.71 3.53 17.50
N ILE A 37 -17.88 4.46 16.56
CA ILE A 37 -18.80 5.60 16.73
C ILE A 37 -20.26 5.11 16.84
N MET A 38 -20.60 4.02 16.14
CA MET A 38 -21.95 3.46 16.14
C MET A 38 -22.23 2.51 17.31
N ALA A 39 -21.22 2.11 18.06
CA ALA A 39 -21.43 1.21 19.17
C ALA A 39 -22.31 1.88 20.25
N PRO A 40 -23.30 1.15 20.81
CA PRO A 40 -24.28 1.72 21.73
C PRO A 40 -23.71 1.80 23.16
N TRP A 41 -22.79 2.72 23.39
CA TRP A 41 -22.08 2.83 24.67
C TRP A 41 -22.92 3.49 25.77
N GLU A 42 -23.77 4.51 25.45
CA GLU A 42 -24.50 5.27 26.45
C GLU A 42 -25.91 5.71 25.97
N GLY A 43 -26.48 5.02 25.01
CA GLY A 43 -27.83 5.33 24.51
C GLY A 43 -27.94 5.32 22.98
N PRO A 44 -29.10 5.76 22.44
CA PRO A 44 -29.24 5.81 20.99
C PRO A 44 -28.31 6.83 20.37
N PRO A 45 -27.65 6.49 19.25
CA PRO A 45 -26.69 7.37 18.60
C PRO A 45 -27.37 8.67 18.11
N LEU A 46 -26.71 9.80 18.33
CA LEU A 46 -27.13 11.09 17.84
C LEU A 46 -27.05 11.16 16.31
N LEU A 47 -27.85 12.02 15.66
CA LEU A 47 -27.85 12.19 14.20
C LEU A 47 -26.43 12.42 13.65
N MET A 48 -25.65 13.27 14.31
CA MET A 48 -24.27 13.58 13.95
C MET A 48 -23.35 12.33 13.98
N GLN A 49 -23.59 11.38 14.89
CA GLN A 49 -22.83 10.12 14.93
C GLN A 49 -23.12 9.25 13.72
N TRP A 50 -24.37 9.21 13.24
CA TRP A 50 -24.75 8.51 12.02
C TRP A 50 -24.04 9.11 10.79
N GLU A 51 -23.99 10.44 10.68
CA GLU A 51 -23.33 11.12 9.57
C GLU A 51 -21.82 10.86 9.56
N ILE A 52 -21.14 11.05 10.69
CA ILE A 52 -19.70 10.82 10.80
C ILE A 52 -19.34 9.36 10.56
N SER A 53 -20.12 8.43 11.13
CA SER A 53 -19.94 6.99 10.92
C SER A 53 -20.15 6.61 9.46
N GLY A 54 -21.21 7.14 8.83
CA GLY A 54 -21.51 6.91 7.42
C GLY A 54 -20.37 7.37 6.50
N ILE A 55 -19.88 8.59 6.71
CA ILE A 55 -18.74 9.13 5.94
C ILE A 55 -17.48 8.31 6.17
N SER A 56 -17.15 7.98 7.42
CA SER A 56 -15.99 7.17 7.77
C SER A 56 -16.09 5.77 7.15
N GLY A 57 -17.23 5.10 7.27
CA GLY A 57 -17.46 3.79 6.69
C GLY A 57 -17.35 3.78 5.17
N ALA A 58 -17.97 4.75 4.50
CA ALA A 58 -17.85 4.91 3.05
C ALA A 58 -16.40 5.14 2.60
N THR A 59 -15.68 6.02 3.29
CA THR A 59 -14.25 6.28 3.04
C THR A 59 -13.44 4.99 3.19
N GLY A 60 -13.66 4.25 4.28
CA GLY A 60 -12.98 3.00 4.55
C GLY A 60 -13.23 1.95 3.46
N LEU A 61 -14.48 1.79 3.03
CA LEU A 61 -14.84 0.88 1.94
C LEU A 61 -14.20 1.28 0.61
N CYS A 62 -14.18 2.58 0.28
CA CYS A 62 -13.53 3.09 -0.92
C CYS A 62 -12.02 2.80 -0.92
N LEU A 63 -11.32 3.09 0.18
CA LEU A 63 -9.88 2.85 0.30
C LEU A 63 -9.54 1.36 0.22
N THR A 64 -10.30 0.51 0.91
CA THR A 64 -10.12 -0.94 0.87
C THR A 64 -10.43 -1.50 -0.52
N GLY A 65 -11.51 -1.05 -1.15
CA GLY A 65 -11.86 -1.42 -2.51
C GLY A 65 -10.80 -1.01 -3.53
N TYR A 66 -10.25 0.20 -3.40
CA TYR A 66 -9.12 0.67 -4.22
C TYR A 66 -7.88 -0.21 -4.04
N GLU A 67 -7.53 -0.59 -2.80
CA GLU A 67 -6.39 -1.47 -2.54
C GLU A 67 -6.57 -2.84 -3.19
N ILE A 68 -7.74 -3.46 -3.04
CA ILE A 68 -8.07 -4.74 -3.68
C ILE A 68 -7.98 -4.62 -5.21
N TRP A 69 -8.54 -3.55 -5.77
CA TRP A 69 -8.48 -3.28 -7.20
C TRP A 69 -7.02 -3.12 -7.67
N ARG A 70 -6.18 -2.38 -6.92
CA ARG A 70 -4.77 -2.18 -7.20
C ARG A 70 -4.00 -3.49 -7.19
N HIS A 71 -4.21 -4.35 -6.19
CA HIS A 71 -3.58 -5.67 -6.10
C HIS A 71 -3.99 -6.62 -7.22
N ARG A 72 -5.24 -6.53 -7.69
CA ARG A 72 -5.71 -7.32 -8.85
C ARG A 72 -5.15 -6.84 -10.18
N ASN A 73 -4.84 -5.55 -10.29
CA ASN A 73 -4.36 -4.91 -11.53
C ASN A 73 -2.86 -4.59 -11.50
N ARG A 74 -2.11 -5.29 -10.66
CA ARG A 74 -0.65 -5.11 -10.55
C ARG A 74 0.04 -5.36 -11.88
N THR A 75 1.18 -4.70 -12.07
CA THR A 75 2.02 -4.83 -13.23
C THR A 75 2.94 -6.04 -13.07
N VAL A 76 3.19 -6.74 -14.17
CA VAL A 76 4.12 -7.88 -14.20
C VAL A 76 5.11 -7.65 -15.34
N LEU A 77 6.39 -7.73 -15.02
CA LEU A 77 7.47 -7.72 -16.00
C LEU A 77 7.88 -9.14 -16.32
N VAL A 78 8.10 -9.43 -17.59
CA VAL A 78 8.55 -10.74 -18.08
C VAL A 78 9.77 -10.53 -18.95
N LYS A 79 10.85 -11.25 -18.66
CA LYS A 79 12.04 -11.29 -19.53
C LYS A 79 11.82 -12.29 -20.65
N ASP A 80 11.90 -11.84 -21.91
CA ASP A 80 11.91 -12.70 -23.09
C ASP A 80 13.15 -12.36 -23.96
N GLY A 81 14.22 -13.13 -23.80
CA GLY A 81 15.48 -12.87 -24.47
C GLY A 81 16.09 -11.53 -24.08
N GLU A 82 16.30 -10.65 -25.04
CA GLU A 82 16.81 -9.28 -24.86
C GLU A 82 15.73 -8.22 -24.64
N GLN A 83 14.46 -8.63 -24.50
CA GLN A 83 13.35 -7.72 -24.32
C GLN A 83 12.65 -7.95 -23.01
N ILE A 84 11.99 -6.90 -22.50
CA ILE A 84 11.16 -6.95 -21.29
C ILE A 84 9.73 -6.62 -21.68
N ALA A 85 8.86 -7.59 -21.52
CA ALA A 85 7.44 -7.43 -21.73
C ALA A 85 6.75 -6.95 -20.46
N VAL A 86 5.96 -5.91 -20.57
CA VAL A 86 5.17 -5.32 -19.50
C VAL A 86 3.73 -5.77 -19.64
N TYR A 87 3.22 -6.49 -18.65
CA TYR A 87 1.83 -6.91 -18.61
C TYR A 87 1.06 -6.10 -17.59
N ARG A 88 -0.11 -5.62 -17.98
CA ARG A 88 -1.09 -4.95 -17.11
C ARG A 88 -2.44 -5.63 -17.27
N LYS A 89 -3.08 -5.97 -16.15
CA LYS A 89 -4.36 -6.70 -16.16
C LYS A 89 -4.29 -8.03 -16.93
N GLY A 90 -3.14 -8.71 -16.89
CA GLY A 90 -2.94 -9.99 -17.57
C GLY A 90 -2.75 -9.91 -19.10
N ARG A 91 -2.72 -8.72 -19.67
CA ARG A 91 -2.50 -8.49 -21.12
C ARG A 91 -1.18 -7.77 -21.35
N LEU A 92 -0.54 -8.07 -22.48
CA LEU A 92 0.64 -7.36 -22.93
C LEU A 92 0.30 -5.89 -23.20
N ASP A 93 0.99 -4.99 -22.53
CA ASP A 93 0.81 -3.54 -22.67
C ASP A 93 1.94 -2.91 -23.50
N LEU A 94 3.18 -3.30 -23.22
CA LEU A 94 4.36 -2.70 -23.83
C LEU A 94 5.51 -3.70 -23.88
N ILE A 95 6.40 -3.57 -24.87
CA ILE A 95 7.68 -4.27 -24.95
C ILE A 95 8.78 -3.22 -24.90
N LEU A 96 9.72 -3.38 -23.96
CA LEU A 96 10.80 -2.42 -23.70
C LEU A 96 12.15 -3.09 -23.90
N ALA A 97 13.13 -2.30 -24.31
CA ALA A 97 14.53 -2.69 -24.22
C ALA A 97 15.01 -2.56 -22.75
N PRO A 98 15.95 -3.39 -22.27
CA PRO A 98 16.49 -3.27 -20.91
C PRO A 98 17.06 -1.88 -20.61
N SER A 99 17.59 -1.17 -21.60
CA SER A 99 18.13 0.18 -21.49
C SER A 99 17.08 1.25 -21.16
N GLU A 100 15.78 0.98 -21.39
CA GLU A 100 14.69 1.89 -21.12
C GLU A 100 14.21 1.79 -19.67
N ILE A 101 14.64 0.76 -18.94
CA ILE A 101 14.28 0.54 -17.55
C ILE A 101 15.45 1.00 -16.66
N ILE A 102 15.16 1.92 -15.76
CA ILE A 102 16.15 2.52 -14.86
C ILE A 102 15.99 1.96 -13.45
N LEU A 103 17.06 1.34 -12.92
CA LEU A 103 17.11 0.98 -11.52
C LEU A 103 17.26 2.25 -10.67
N VAL A 104 16.26 2.53 -9.83
CA VAL A 104 16.25 3.70 -8.96
C VAL A 104 16.82 3.31 -7.58
N LYS A 105 17.93 3.93 -7.20
CA LYS A 105 18.36 3.90 -5.80
C LYS A 105 17.39 4.79 -5.01
N THR A 106 16.58 4.19 -4.19
CA THR A 106 15.61 4.92 -3.34
C THR A 106 16.37 5.87 -2.43
N GLY A 107 15.97 7.13 -2.42
CA GLY A 107 16.57 8.14 -1.55
C GLY A 107 16.31 7.81 -0.09
N LEU A 108 17.24 7.16 0.56
CA LEU A 108 17.18 6.71 1.95
C LEU A 108 16.76 7.85 2.91
N GLN A 109 17.14 9.09 2.61
CA GLN A 109 16.81 10.26 3.42
C GLN A 109 15.31 10.54 3.52
N ILE A 110 14.56 10.49 2.40
CA ILE A 110 13.10 10.75 2.41
C ILE A 110 12.39 9.67 3.22
N ILE A 111 12.82 8.43 3.08
CA ILE A 111 12.25 7.28 3.79
C ILE A 111 12.50 7.39 5.29
N ILE A 112 13.71 7.79 5.70
CA ILE A 112 14.05 7.99 7.10
C ILE A 112 13.20 9.12 7.69
N GLN A 113 13.08 10.27 7.02
CA GLN A 113 12.31 11.40 7.53
C GLN A 113 10.83 11.07 7.71
N VAL A 114 10.19 10.47 6.69
CA VAL A 114 8.79 10.03 6.78
C VAL A 114 8.61 8.91 7.80
N GLY A 115 9.55 7.96 7.83
CA GLY A 115 9.53 6.84 8.77
C GLY A 115 9.70 7.26 10.22
N VAL A 116 10.59 8.22 10.50
CA VAL A 116 10.78 8.76 11.86
C VAL A 116 9.53 9.52 12.32
N GLY A 117 8.92 10.34 11.45
CA GLY A 117 7.71 11.08 11.79
C GLY A 117 6.53 10.15 12.09
N LEU A 118 6.24 9.19 11.22
CA LEU A 118 5.18 8.19 11.42
C LEU A 118 5.46 7.29 12.60
N GLY A 119 6.72 6.90 12.81
CA GLY A 119 7.14 6.07 13.95
C GLY A 119 6.95 6.79 15.29
N ALA A 120 7.37 8.04 15.38
CA ALA A 120 7.17 8.86 16.57
C ALA A 120 5.67 9.04 16.87
N PHE A 121 4.85 9.31 15.85
CA PHE A 121 3.41 9.41 15.99
C PHE A 121 2.78 8.09 16.45
N ALA A 122 3.20 6.97 15.87
CA ALA A 122 2.72 5.64 16.26
C ALA A 122 3.04 5.33 17.72
N ILE A 123 4.26 5.59 18.16
CA ILE A 123 4.69 5.37 19.56
C ILE A 123 3.91 6.28 20.51
N LEU A 124 3.80 7.57 20.20
CA LEU A 124 3.14 8.55 21.06
C LEU A 124 1.67 8.18 21.29
N PHE A 125 0.89 7.97 20.23
CA PHE A 125 -0.53 7.67 20.35
C PHE A 125 -0.80 6.29 20.99
N THR A 126 0.03 5.31 20.68
CA THR A 126 -0.08 4.00 21.33
C THR A 126 0.23 4.09 22.83
N ALA A 127 1.29 4.81 23.21
CA ALA A 127 1.66 5.00 24.61
C ALA A 127 0.58 5.77 25.41
N ILE A 128 0.05 6.86 24.82
CA ILE A 128 -1.05 7.62 25.45
C ILE A 128 -2.28 6.70 25.63
N GLY A 129 -2.68 5.95 24.62
CA GLY A 129 -3.81 5.03 24.71
C GLY A 129 -3.62 3.94 25.76
N ILE A 130 -2.41 3.37 25.89
CA ILE A 130 -2.08 2.42 26.95
C ILE A 130 -2.17 3.10 28.33
N MET A 131 -1.63 4.30 28.49
CA MET A 131 -1.71 5.03 29.77
C MET A 131 -3.17 5.32 30.16
N GLU A 132 -4.00 5.74 29.22
CA GLU A 132 -5.43 5.97 29.46
C GLU A 132 -6.16 4.67 29.82
N PHE A 133 -5.83 3.56 29.16
CA PHE A 133 -6.38 2.24 29.51
C PHE A 133 -6.09 1.85 30.96
N PHE A 134 -4.85 2.06 31.43
CA PHE A 134 -4.50 1.74 32.82
C PHE A 134 -5.09 2.72 33.85
N LYS A 135 -5.22 4.02 33.49
CA LYS A 135 -5.86 4.98 34.38
C LYS A 135 -7.36 4.72 34.53
N ASN A 136 -8.01 4.34 33.45
CA ASN A 136 -9.45 4.19 33.35
C ASN A 136 -9.88 2.73 33.41
N MET A 137 -9.25 1.88 34.24
CA MET A 137 -9.70 0.48 34.39
C MET A 137 -11.18 0.33 34.80
N GLN A 138 -11.81 1.42 35.25
CA GLN A 138 -13.26 1.54 35.51
C GLN A 138 -13.98 2.40 34.48
N GLY A 139 -13.26 2.99 33.51
CA GLY A 139 -13.81 3.87 32.49
C GLY A 139 -14.01 3.17 31.15
N SER A 140 -14.35 3.94 30.15
CA SER A 140 -14.66 3.48 28.79
C SER A 140 -13.40 2.90 28.11
N ILE A 141 -13.38 1.58 27.95
CA ILE A 141 -12.36 0.87 27.12
C ILE A 141 -12.30 1.47 25.71
N VAL A 142 -13.41 2.05 25.25
CA VAL A 142 -13.58 2.66 23.94
C VAL A 142 -12.71 3.87 23.75
N ASP A 143 -12.63 4.75 24.74
CA ASP A 143 -11.81 5.98 24.64
C ASP A 143 -10.34 5.61 24.50
N SER A 144 -9.89 4.60 25.22
CA SER A 144 -8.53 4.07 25.10
C SER A 144 -8.26 3.49 23.72
N LEU A 145 -9.22 2.72 23.16
CA LEU A 145 -9.11 2.15 21.81
C LEU A 145 -9.12 3.25 20.73
N LEU A 146 -9.96 4.30 20.88
CA LEU A 146 -10.00 5.42 19.94
C LEU A 146 -8.67 6.17 19.90
N ILE A 147 -8.01 6.33 21.05
CA ILE A 147 -6.69 6.99 21.13
C ILE A 147 -5.57 6.09 20.57
N MET A 148 -5.64 4.77 20.82
CA MET A 148 -4.61 3.83 20.33
C MET A 148 -4.71 3.59 18.82
N LEU A 149 -5.90 3.61 18.25
CA LEU A 149 -6.17 3.22 16.88
C LEU A 149 -5.34 3.98 15.83
N PRO A 150 -5.21 5.33 15.87
CA PRO A 150 -4.33 6.08 14.97
C PRO A 150 -2.86 5.63 15.08
N GLY A 151 -2.37 5.41 16.29
CA GLY A 151 -1.01 4.94 16.55
C GLY A 151 -0.73 3.58 15.92
N LEU A 152 -1.61 2.62 16.14
CA LEU A 152 -1.52 1.27 15.56
C LEU A 152 -1.58 1.32 14.02
N THR A 153 -2.45 2.17 13.46
CA THR A 153 -2.58 2.36 12.01
C THR A 153 -1.30 2.93 11.40
N CYS A 154 -0.72 3.95 12.03
CA CYS A 154 0.55 4.52 11.61
C CYS A 154 1.68 3.50 11.71
N GLY A 155 1.74 2.70 12.78
CA GLY A 155 2.72 1.63 12.94
C GLY A 155 2.61 0.56 11.85
N ALA A 156 1.40 0.08 11.58
CA ALA A 156 1.14 -0.88 10.51
C ALA A 156 1.49 -0.34 9.13
N SER A 157 1.17 0.93 8.85
CA SER A 157 1.54 1.62 7.60
C SER A 157 3.05 1.73 7.45
N LEU A 158 3.77 2.03 8.54
CA LEU A 158 5.23 2.11 8.55
C LEU A 158 5.86 0.75 8.24
N VAL A 159 5.38 -0.33 8.86
CA VAL A 159 5.87 -1.69 8.60
C VAL A 159 5.61 -2.08 7.13
N SER A 160 4.42 -1.78 6.60
CA SER A 160 4.07 -2.04 5.20
C SER A 160 4.98 -1.25 4.24
N ALA A 161 5.23 0.03 4.52
CA ALA A 161 6.13 0.87 3.73
C ALA A 161 7.58 0.39 3.80
N ALA A 162 8.06 0.06 5.00
CA ALA A 162 9.42 -0.44 5.20
C ALA A 162 9.65 -1.74 4.41
N ARG A 163 8.69 -2.67 4.45
CA ARG A 163 8.78 -3.93 3.71
C ARG A 163 8.92 -3.70 2.20
N THR A 164 8.11 -2.82 1.61
CA THR A 164 8.18 -2.53 0.18
C THR A 164 9.45 -1.76 -0.18
N THR A 165 9.95 -0.92 0.70
CA THR A 165 11.11 -0.07 0.46
C THR A 165 12.43 -0.80 0.59
N PHE A 166 12.59 -1.61 1.66
CA PHE A 166 13.88 -2.26 1.96
C PHE A 166 14.00 -3.65 1.35
N ALA A 167 12.89 -4.36 1.13
CA ALA A 167 12.92 -5.71 0.58
C ALA A 167 12.78 -5.74 -0.96
N CYS A 168 12.56 -4.60 -1.61
CA CYS A 168 12.30 -4.54 -3.05
C CYS A 168 13.35 -3.72 -3.79
N ALA A 169 13.65 -4.12 -5.03
CA ALA A 169 14.27 -3.22 -6.01
C ALA A 169 13.20 -2.31 -6.61
N HIS A 170 13.56 -1.07 -6.87
CA HIS A 170 12.68 -0.08 -7.47
C HIS A 170 13.10 0.19 -8.92
N LEU A 171 12.20 -0.05 -9.83
CA LEU A 171 12.41 0.13 -11.27
C LEU A 171 11.55 1.29 -11.77
N ARG A 172 12.14 2.19 -12.52
CA ARG A 172 11.42 3.20 -13.27
C ARG A 172 11.15 2.64 -14.66
N VAL A 173 9.87 2.42 -14.97
CA VAL A 173 9.41 1.86 -16.24
C VAL A 173 8.58 2.91 -16.95
N PRO A 174 8.88 3.26 -18.22
CA PRO A 174 8.03 4.13 -19.02
C PRO A 174 6.72 3.38 -19.32
N ILE A 175 5.61 3.94 -18.88
CA ILE A 175 4.28 3.35 -19.09
C ILE A 175 3.45 4.38 -19.86
N ARG A 176 2.87 3.97 -20.96
CA ARG A 176 1.98 4.80 -21.75
C ARG A 176 0.66 4.97 -21.01
N ASN A 177 0.40 6.18 -20.53
CA ASN A 177 -0.90 6.48 -19.93
C ASN A 177 -1.93 6.65 -21.05
N ARG A 178 -2.99 5.84 -21.08
CA ARG A 178 -4.04 5.92 -22.09
C ARG A 178 -4.85 7.22 -22.05
N TRP A 179 -4.82 7.93 -20.92
CA TRP A 179 -5.60 9.13 -20.67
C TRP A 179 -4.81 10.42 -20.89
N LEU A 180 -3.50 10.34 -20.79
CA LEU A 180 -2.59 11.46 -21.01
C LEU A 180 -1.60 11.03 -22.10
N THR A 181 -1.39 11.88 -23.09
CA THR A 181 -0.42 11.66 -24.15
C THR A 181 1.04 11.69 -23.68
N ALA A 182 1.27 11.88 -22.38
CA ALA A 182 2.57 11.91 -21.75
C ALA A 182 3.02 10.49 -21.35
N GLU A 183 4.29 10.18 -21.60
CA GLU A 183 4.93 9.00 -21.05
C GLU A 183 5.09 9.19 -19.54
N GLU A 184 4.36 8.41 -18.78
CA GLU A 184 4.42 8.40 -17.32
C GLU A 184 5.40 7.31 -16.88
N THR A 185 6.45 7.68 -16.14
CA THR A 185 7.36 6.68 -15.56
C THR A 185 6.79 6.20 -14.23
N VAL A 186 6.47 4.91 -14.16
CA VAL A 186 5.96 4.28 -12.93
C VAL A 186 7.10 3.59 -12.18
N LEU A 187 7.13 3.79 -10.87
CA LEU A 187 8.05 3.10 -9.99
C LEU A 187 7.46 1.74 -9.63
N LEU A 188 8.08 0.67 -10.13
CA LEU A 188 7.71 -0.71 -9.79
C LEU A 188 8.66 -1.25 -8.73
N SER A 189 8.10 -1.84 -7.68
CA SER A 189 8.86 -2.51 -6.62
C SER A 189 8.72 -4.02 -6.76
N THR A 190 9.82 -4.77 -6.74
CA THR A 190 9.79 -6.23 -6.81
C THR A 190 10.79 -6.85 -5.84
N ILE A 191 10.42 -7.99 -5.25
CA ILE A 191 11.21 -8.69 -4.22
C ILE A 191 12.39 -9.47 -4.83
N ARG A 192 12.29 -9.94 -6.08
CA ARG A 192 13.33 -10.76 -6.73
C ARG A 192 14.50 -9.91 -7.23
N THR A 193 15.23 -9.28 -6.29
CA THR A 193 16.30 -8.34 -6.62
C THR A 193 17.50 -8.99 -7.32
N GLN A 194 17.92 -10.19 -6.89
CA GLN A 194 19.11 -10.85 -7.46
C GLN A 194 18.90 -11.31 -8.90
N GLU A 195 17.72 -11.82 -9.23
CA GLU A 195 17.37 -12.24 -10.59
C GLU A 195 17.20 -11.04 -11.53
N LEU A 196 16.74 -9.89 -10.99
CA LEU A 196 16.63 -8.64 -11.75
C LEU A 196 18.00 -8.08 -12.13
N PHE A 197 19.00 -8.14 -11.23
CA PHE A 197 20.35 -7.69 -11.55
C PHE A 197 20.97 -8.47 -12.70
N SER A 198 20.67 -9.77 -12.83
CA SER A 198 21.14 -10.59 -13.98
C SER A 198 20.49 -10.22 -15.32
N ILE A 199 19.43 -9.39 -15.31
CA ILE A 199 18.78 -8.90 -16.53
C ILE A 199 19.45 -7.63 -17.05
N PHE A 200 20.05 -6.82 -16.13
CA PHE A 200 20.62 -5.50 -16.45
C PHE A 200 22.15 -5.49 -16.54
N ILE A 201 22.81 -6.62 -16.22
CA ILE A 201 24.23 -6.85 -16.42
C ILE A 201 24.43 -7.77 -17.64
#